data_0eaaed0e7f97e3be9cca60753f87493d
#
_entry.id   0eaaed0e7f97e3be9cca60753f87493d
#
_cell.length_a   1.000
_cell.length_b   1.000
_cell.length_c   1.000
_cell.angle_alpha   90.00
_cell.angle_beta   90.00
_cell.angle_gamma   90.00
#
_symmetry.space_group_name_H-M   'P 1'
#
loop_
_entity.id
_entity.type
_entity.pdbx_description
1 polymer ?
#
loop_
_entity_poly.entity_id
_entity_poly.type
_entity_poly.pdbx_seq_one_letter_code
_entity_poly.pdbx_strand_id
1 'polypeptide(L)'
;AFFFPTLGVGMEQSLKNDLPAAAAAFRAFNRWMDEDWGFHYKERIFAAPYLSLSDPANAVSELEWAVSRGARVAVMQAGPVKTEVGYRSPADPMFEPFWSALEESGITLAYHSGDTAYSEILPMWGEDAQLNAHGSTTMRALISAVPIADTLAALIAEGVFTRHPRLRVATIESGSQWVAQLFKTLGKHAGQAPGRYPEHPHDVFRRHVWVAPFYEDDLAGLKDQIGVDRIMLGSDWPHTEGLAEPLAFVKDLERDGYTEAEQQAVLRDNAAALVQPARPA
;
A
#
# COMPACT_ATOMS: atom_id res chain seq x y z
N ALA A 1 -7.35 -3.91 13.96
CA ALA A 1 -7.23 -4.66 12.71
C ALA A 1 -7.67 -3.77 11.55
N PHE A 2 -6.98 -3.87 10.41
CA PHE A 2 -7.37 -3.25 9.15
C PHE A 2 -8.06 -4.30 8.27
N PHE A 3 -9.18 -3.92 7.68
CA PHE A 3 -9.92 -4.77 6.74
C PHE A 3 -9.86 -4.15 5.35
N PHE A 4 -9.43 -4.97 4.40
CA PHE A 4 -9.26 -4.58 3.00
C PHE A 4 -10.30 -5.26 2.11
N PRO A 5 -10.76 -4.59 1.04
CA PRO A 5 -11.79 -5.13 0.15
C PRO A 5 -11.20 -6.16 -0.82
N THR A 6 -11.34 -7.45 -0.56
CA THR A 6 -10.85 -8.54 -1.42
C THR A 6 -11.26 -8.38 -2.89
N LEU A 7 -12.51 -8.04 -3.16
CA LEU A 7 -12.98 -7.81 -4.54
C LEU A 7 -12.45 -6.51 -5.15
N GLY A 8 -12.06 -5.53 -4.33
CA GLY A 8 -11.58 -4.24 -4.80
C GLY A 8 -10.20 -4.31 -5.44
N VAL A 9 -9.33 -5.21 -4.96
CA VAL A 9 -7.91 -5.25 -5.35
C VAL A 9 -7.63 -5.72 -6.79
N GLY A 10 -8.62 -6.24 -7.50
CA GLY A 10 -8.48 -6.60 -8.93
C GLY A 10 -9.44 -5.84 -9.86
N MET A 11 -10.40 -5.10 -9.29
CA MET A 11 -11.49 -4.47 -10.06
C MET A 11 -10.98 -3.34 -10.94
N GLU A 12 -10.01 -2.54 -10.48
CA GLU A 12 -9.47 -1.41 -11.22
C GLU A 12 -8.83 -1.86 -12.54
N GLN A 13 -8.00 -2.88 -12.49
CA GLN A 13 -7.37 -3.43 -13.69
C GLN A 13 -8.41 -4.12 -14.61
N SER A 14 -9.40 -4.79 -14.04
CA SER A 14 -10.46 -5.43 -14.82
C SER A 14 -11.34 -4.42 -15.57
N LEU A 15 -11.56 -3.24 -15.00
CA LEU A 15 -12.37 -2.16 -15.58
C LEU A 15 -11.54 -1.05 -16.24
N LYS A 16 -10.25 -1.26 -16.48
CA LYS A 16 -9.32 -0.23 -17.03
C LYS A 16 -9.74 0.40 -18.36
N ASN A 17 -10.61 -0.26 -19.12
CA ASN A 17 -11.12 0.24 -20.40
C ASN A 17 -12.46 0.99 -20.26
N ASP A 18 -13.01 1.06 -19.05
CA ASP A 18 -14.24 1.80 -18.72
C ASP A 18 -14.06 2.50 -17.36
N LEU A 19 -13.29 3.60 -17.37
CA LEU A 19 -12.96 4.35 -16.15
C LEU A 19 -14.20 4.89 -15.42
N PRO A 20 -15.27 5.37 -16.12
CA PRO A 20 -16.51 5.71 -15.45
C PRO A 20 -17.18 4.55 -14.72
N ALA A 21 -17.18 3.34 -15.31
CA ALA A 21 -17.69 2.14 -14.64
C ALA A 21 -16.84 1.75 -13.41
N ALA A 22 -15.51 1.84 -13.51
CA ALA A 22 -14.62 1.62 -12.39
C ALA A 22 -14.91 2.59 -11.23
N ALA A 23 -15.01 3.88 -11.52
CA ALA A 23 -15.34 4.90 -10.52
C ALA A 23 -16.71 4.66 -9.87
N ALA A 24 -17.73 4.30 -10.65
CA ALA A 24 -19.07 3.98 -10.14
C ALA A 24 -19.06 2.73 -9.25
N ALA A 25 -18.31 1.69 -9.64
CA ALA A 25 -18.19 0.45 -8.88
C ALA A 25 -17.51 0.69 -7.52
N PHE A 26 -16.39 1.41 -7.48
CA PHE A 26 -15.73 1.74 -6.21
C PHE A 26 -16.60 2.63 -5.32
N ARG A 27 -17.27 3.61 -5.91
CA ARG A 27 -18.21 4.44 -5.16
C ARG A 27 -19.33 3.60 -4.53
N ALA A 28 -19.96 2.71 -5.30
CA ALA A 28 -21.01 1.83 -4.79
C ALA A 28 -20.47 0.91 -3.69
N PHE A 29 -19.28 0.35 -3.87
CA PHE A 29 -18.64 -0.51 -2.88
C PHE A 29 -18.32 0.24 -1.58
N ASN A 30 -17.74 1.45 -1.68
CA ASN A 30 -17.43 2.28 -0.51
C ASN A 30 -18.72 2.68 0.25
N ARG A 31 -19.81 3.01 -0.46
CA ARG A 31 -21.12 3.32 0.16
C ARG A 31 -21.69 2.12 0.89
N TRP A 32 -21.67 0.95 0.23
CA TRP A 32 -22.11 -0.30 0.87
C TRP A 32 -21.31 -0.61 2.14
N MET A 33 -19.98 -0.46 2.09
CA MET A 33 -19.12 -0.70 3.26
C MET A 33 -19.43 0.27 4.40
N ASP A 34 -19.68 1.56 4.10
CA ASP A 34 -20.09 2.55 5.10
C ASP A 34 -21.46 2.22 5.71
N GLU A 35 -22.43 1.80 4.89
CA GLU A 35 -23.79 1.49 5.33
C GLU A 35 -23.86 0.23 6.22
N ASP A 36 -23.15 -0.83 5.85
CA ASP A 36 -23.22 -2.11 6.53
C ASP A 36 -22.25 -2.26 7.70
N TRP A 37 -21.03 -1.67 7.58
CA TRP A 37 -19.93 -1.87 8.54
C TRP A 37 -19.49 -0.58 9.21
N GLY A 38 -19.54 0.54 8.50
CA GLY A 38 -18.81 1.75 8.84
C GLY A 38 -17.30 1.60 8.62
N PHE A 39 -16.57 2.73 8.61
CA PHE A 39 -15.12 2.70 8.39
C PHE A 39 -14.32 2.46 9.67
N HIS A 40 -14.92 2.52 10.85
CA HIS A 40 -14.27 2.12 12.10
C HIS A 40 -15.29 1.59 13.12
N TYR A 41 -14.86 0.64 13.93
CA TYR A 41 -15.69 0.07 14.98
C TYR A 41 -14.90 -0.06 16.27
N LYS A 42 -15.38 0.62 17.33
CA LYS A 42 -14.84 0.60 18.70
C LYS A 42 -13.32 0.84 18.78
N GLU A 43 -12.75 1.65 17.89
CA GLU A 43 -11.31 1.91 17.80
C GLU A 43 -10.45 0.64 17.71
N ARG A 44 -11.00 -0.44 17.13
CA ARG A 44 -10.34 -1.74 17.00
C ARG A 44 -10.36 -2.31 15.59
N ILE A 45 -11.39 -2.00 14.80
CA ILE A 45 -11.56 -2.47 13.44
C ILE A 45 -11.67 -1.24 12.54
N PHE A 46 -10.90 -1.24 11.48
CA PHE A 46 -10.84 -0.15 10.51
C PHE A 46 -10.97 -0.73 9.11
N ALA A 47 -12.07 -0.42 8.44
CA ALA A 47 -12.30 -0.80 7.05
C ALA A 47 -11.71 0.28 6.12
N ALA A 48 -11.00 -0.15 5.09
CA ALA A 48 -10.33 0.72 4.14
C ALA A 48 -11.18 0.94 2.90
N PRO A 49 -11.78 2.14 2.68
CA PRO A 49 -12.41 2.46 1.40
C PRO A 49 -11.38 2.41 0.26
N TYR A 50 -11.81 1.93 -0.89
CA TYR A 50 -10.97 1.88 -2.09
C TYR A 50 -10.99 3.22 -2.82
N LEU A 51 -9.80 3.76 -3.09
CA LEU A 51 -9.59 4.97 -3.86
C LEU A 51 -8.85 4.64 -5.16
N SER A 52 -9.16 5.35 -6.23
CA SER A 52 -8.48 5.22 -7.52
C SER A 52 -8.08 6.57 -8.06
N LEU A 53 -6.84 6.70 -8.54
CA LEU A 53 -6.33 7.89 -9.21
C LEU A 53 -6.73 7.97 -10.69
N SER A 54 -7.48 7.02 -11.22
CA SER A 54 -7.87 6.98 -12.64
C SER A 54 -8.64 8.24 -13.08
N ASP A 55 -9.38 8.86 -12.15
CA ASP A 55 -9.97 10.20 -12.24
C ASP A 55 -9.52 11.00 -11.01
N PRO A 56 -8.59 11.94 -11.15
CA PRO A 56 -8.04 12.70 -10.03
C PRO A 56 -9.08 13.52 -9.24
N ALA A 57 -10.06 14.09 -9.92
CA ALA A 57 -11.10 14.88 -9.27
C ALA A 57 -12.04 13.98 -8.44
N ASN A 58 -12.41 12.83 -8.99
CA ASN A 58 -13.18 11.83 -8.27
C ASN A 58 -12.40 11.26 -7.09
N ALA A 59 -11.08 11.03 -7.23
CA ALA A 59 -10.24 10.54 -6.14
C ALA A 59 -10.25 11.48 -4.92
N VAL A 60 -10.14 12.80 -5.14
CA VAL A 60 -10.24 13.81 -4.08
C VAL A 60 -11.62 13.78 -3.44
N SER A 61 -12.69 13.79 -4.24
CA SER A 61 -14.07 13.78 -3.73
C SER A 61 -14.39 12.53 -2.90
N GLU A 62 -13.93 11.36 -3.35
CA GLU A 62 -14.12 10.09 -2.61
C GLU A 62 -13.28 10.05 -1.33
N LEU A 63 -12.07 10.59 -1.34
CA LEU A 63 -11.24 10.72 -0.15
C LEU A 63 -11.94 11.61 0.89
N GLU A 64 -12.36 12.81 0.50
CA GLU A 64 -13.05 13.76 1.39
C GLU A 64 -14.33 13.17 1.97
N TRP A 65 -15.11 12.48 1.13
CA TRP A 65 -16.30 11.79 1.59
C TRP A 65 -15.96 10.69 2.61
N ALA A 66 -14.99 9.82 2.33
CA ALA A 66 -14.59 8.73 3.22
C ALA A 66 -14.09 9.28 4.58
N VAL A 67 -13.30 10.35 4.56
CA VAL A 67 -12.83 11.05 5.77
C VAL A 67 -14.01 11.60 6.57
N SER A 68 -14.99 12.24 5.91
CA SER A 68 -16.19 12.76 6.56
C SER A 68 -17.04 11.66 7.23
N ARG A 69 -16.91 10.41 6.74
CA ARG A 69 -17.55 9.21 7.30
C ARG A 69 -16.70 8.49 8.35
N GLY A 70 -15.53 9.04 8.69
CA GLY A 70 -14.67 8.54 9.75
C GLY A 70 -13.63 7.51 9.31
N ALA A 71 -13.32 7.41 8.00
CA ALA A 71 -12.21 6.59 7.53
C ALA A 71 -10.88 7.03 8.16
N ARG A 72 -10.04 6.07 8.54
CA ARG A 72 -8.71 6.28 9.12
C ARG A 72 -7.61 5.69 8.26
N VAL A 73 -7.97 4.79 7.37
CA VAL A 73 -7.12 4.16 6.37
C VAL A 73 -7.90 4.11 5.07
N ALA A 74 -7.23 4.25 3.95
CA ALA A 74 -7.78 4.01 2.62
C ALA A 74 -6.85 3.05 1.88
N VAL A 75 -7.36 2.39 0.84
CA VAL A 75 -6.57 1.46 0.05
C VAL A 75 -6.56 1.85 -1.42
N MET A 76 -5.43 1.62 -2.08
CA MET A 76 -5.22 1.84 -3.51
C MET A 76 -4.42 0.69 -4.12
N GLN A 77 -4.51 0.59 -5.43
CA GLN A 77 -3.64 -0.26 -6.25
C GLN A 77 -2.24 0.35 -6.38
N ALA A 78 -1.22 -0.49 -6.32
CA ALA A 78 0.16 -0.11 -6.66
C ALA A 78 0.39 -0.15 -8.19
N GLY A 79 1.41 0.55 -8.65
CA GLY A 79 1.80 0.57 -10.06
C GLY A 79 1.34 1.81 -10.82
N PRO A 80 1.56 1.83 -12.14
CA PRO A 80 1.09 2.90 -13.00
C PRO A 80 -0.44 2.99 -13.03
N VAL A 81 -0.94 4.21 -12.97
CA VAL A 81 -2.37 4.53 -12.95
C VAL A 81 -2.90 4.65 -14.39
N LYS A 82 -3.96 3.93 -14.71
CA LYS A 82 -4.67 4.10 -15.97
C LYS A 82 -5.58 5.33 -15.90
N THR A 83 -5.37 6.28 -16.80
CA THR A 83 -6.16 7.50 -16.93
C THR A 83 -6.71 7.63 -18.35
N GLU A 84 -7.58 8.60 -18.59
CA GLU A 84 -8.08 8.91 -19.94
C GLU A 84 -6.96 9.24 -20.95
N VAL A 85 -5.83 9.78 -20.46
CA VAL A 85 -4.67 10.13 -21.29
C VAL A 85 -3.59 9.05 -21.31
N GLY A 86 -3.92 7.81 -20.89
CA GLY A 86 -3.01 6.68 -20.83
C GLY A 86 -2.47 6.42 -19.42
N TYR A 87 -1.47 5.53 -19.32
CA TYR A 87 -0.82 5.24 -18.04
C TYR A 87 0.04 6.41 -17.55
N ARG A 88 0.00 6.67 -16.26
CA ARG A 88 0.77 7.70 -15.57
C ARG A 88 1.41 7.14 -14.31
N SER A 89 2.57 7.65 -13.97
CA SER A 89 3.18 7.41 -12.66
C SER A 89 2.25 7.94 -11.56
N PRO A 90 2.11 7.28 -10.42
CA PRO A 90 1.38 7.85 -9.29
C PRO A 90 2.01 9.16 -8.76
N ALA A 91 3.26 9.44 -9.13
CA ALA A 91 3.95 10.69 -8.82
C ALA A 91 3.76 11.79 -9.89
N ASP A 92 2.94 11.54 -10.94
CA ASP A 92 2.66 12.56 -11.97
C ASP A 92 2.02 13.80 -11.32
N PRO A 93 2.44 15.01 -11.71
CA PRO A 93 1.89 16.27 -11.17
C PRO A 93 0.37 16.39 -11.26
N MET A 94 -0.29 15.68 -12.16
CA MET A 94 -1.76 15.70 -12.25
C MET A 94 -2.44 15.18 -10.99
N PHE A 95 -1.73 14.39 -10.16
CA PHE A 95 -2.24 13.83 -8.89
C PHE A 95 -1.91 14.69 -7.67
N GLU A 96 -1.23 15.82 -7.82
CA GLU A 96 -0.85 16.71 -6.72
C GLU A 96 -2.05 17.13 -5.84
N PRO A 97 -3.24 17.45 -6.39
CA PRO A 97 -4.41 17.77 -5.56
C PRO A 97 -4.83 16.62 -4.63
N PHE A 98 -4.69 15.36 -5.10
CA PHE A 98 -4.98 14.19 -4.28
C PHE A 98 -3.96 14.02 -3.15
N TRP A 99 -2.66 14.17 -3.44
CA TRP A 99 -1.62 14.04 -2.41
C TRP A 99 -1.75 15.14 -1.34
N SER A 100 -2.10 16.36 -1.74
CA SER A 100 -2.39 17.45 -0.80
C SER A 100 -3.59 17.13 0.09
N ALA A 101 -4.70 16.70 -0.49
CA ALA A 101 -5.90 16.34 0.26
C ALA A 101 -5.65 15.15 1.20
N LEU A 102 -4.88 14.15 0.75
CA LEU A 102 -4.51 12.99 1.57
C LEU A 102 -3.65 13.41 2.78
N GLU A 103 -2.65 14.26 2.56
CA GLU A 103 -1.83 14.79 3.65
C GLU A 103 -2.65 15.61 4.66
N GLU A 104 -3.53 16.47 4.17
CA GLU A 104 -4.41 17.31 5.02
C GLU A 104 -5.38 16.46 5.85
N SER A 105 -5.90 15.39 5.26
CA SER A 105 -6.81 14.47 5.94
C SER A 105 -6.14 13.71 7.10
N GLY A 106 -4.84 13.49 7.00
CA GLY A 106 -4.04 12.74 7.97
C GLY A 106 -4.37 11.25 8.08
N ILE A 107 -5.14 10.68 7.13
CA ILE A 107 -5.37 9.23 7.09
C ILE A 107 -4.17 8.49 6.49
N THR A 108 -4.08 7.19 6.73
CA THR A 108 -3.05 6.34 6.16
C THR A 108 -3.50 5.78 4.81
N LEU A 109 -2.63 5.84 3.81
CA LEU A 109 -2.85 5.15 2.54
C LEU A 109 -2.20 3.77 2.59
N ALA A 110 -2.98 2.73 2.33
CA ALA A 110 -2.48 1.37 2.15
C ALA A 110 -2.37 1.04 0.65
N TYR A 111 -1.26 0.47 0.24
CA TYR A 111 -1.14 -0.24 -1.03
C TYR A 111 -1.26 -1.73 -0.76
N HIS A 112 -2.29 -2.33 -1.31
CA HIS A 112 -2.55 -3.76 -1.18
C HIS A 112 -2.09 -4.50 -2.44
N SER A 113 -1.57 -5.70 -2.27
CA SER A 113 -1.29 -6.61 -3.39
C SER A 113 -2.55 -6.84 -4.21
N GLY A 114 -2.40 -7.07 -5.50
CA GLY A 114 -3.55 -7.30 -6.37
C GLY A 114 -3.18 -7.28 -7.84
N ASP A 115 -4.18 -7.36 -8.70
CA ASP A 115 -3.99 -7.25 -10.14
C ASP A 115 -3.75 -5.79 -10.52
N THR A 116 -2.69 -5.55 -11.27
CA THR A 116 -2.21 -4.20 -11.59
C THR A 116 -1.92 -4.08 -13.09
N ALA A 117 -1.53 -2.89 -13.54
CA ALA A 117 -1.07 -2.66 -14.92
C ALA A 117 0.07 -3.62 -15.35
N TYR A 118 0.81 -4.19 -14.40
CA TYR A 118 1.87 -5.15 -14.70
C TYR A 118 1.34 -6.48 -15.27
N SER A 119 0.08 -6.82 -15.06
CA SER A 119 -0.53 -7.99 -15.72
C SER A 119 -0.57 -7.87 -17.24
N GLU A 120 -0.44 -6.66 -17.79
CA GLU A 120 -0.38 -6.46 -19.24
C GLU A 120 0.88 -7.03 -19.90
N ILE A 121 1.92 -7.35 -19.14
CA ILE A 121 3.09 -8.03 -19.67
C ILE A 121 2.93 -9.55 -19.76
N LEU A 122 1.97 -10.14 -19.03
CA LEU A 122 1.77 -11.60 -18.99
C LEU A 122 1.57 -12.25 -20.37
N PRO A 123 0.78 -11.66 -21.30
CA PRO A 123 0.65 -12.21 -22.65
C PRO A 123 1.97 -12.26 -23.42
N MET A 124 2.94 -11.39 -23.13
CA MET A 124 4.27 -11.43 -23.74
C MET A 124 5.07 -12.67 -23.31
N TRP A 125 4.68 -13.30 -22.18
CA TRP A 125 5.24 -14.54 -21.65
C TRP A 125 4.37 -15.76 -21.95
N GLY A 126 3.33 -15.58 -22.79
CA GLY A 126 2.43 -16.67 -23.17
C GLY A 126 1.37 -17.02 -22.11
N GLU A 127 1.13 -16.14 -21.16
CA GLU A 127 0.14 -16.33 -20.10
C GLU A 127 -1.11 -15.46 -20.30
N ASP A 128 -2.23 -15.89 -19.72
CA ASP A 128 -3.46 -15.10 -19.75
C ASP A 128 -3.33 -13.88 -18.83
N ALA A 129 -3.71 -12.71 -19.34
CA ALA A 129 -3.76 -11.48 -18.56
C ALA A 129 -4.96 -11.44 -17.60
N GLN A 130 -5.96 -12.31 -17.78
CA GLN A 130 -7.13 -12.32 -16.92
C GLN A 130 -6.83 -12.94 -15.54
N LEU A 131 -7.36 -12.30 -14.50
CA LEU A 131 -7.28 -12.82 -13.15
C LEU A 131 -8.07 -14.13 -13.06
N ASN A 132 -7.36 -15.23 -12.87
CA ASN A 132 -7.97 -16.53 -12.60
C ASN A 132 -7.98 -16.73 -11.08
N ALA A 133 -9.16 -16.73 -10.48
CA ALA A 133 -9.33 -16.85 -9.03
C ALA A 133 -8.72 -18.13 -8.42
N HIS A 134 -8.31 -19.11 -9.26
CA HIS A 134 -7.81 -20.41 -8.83
C HIS A 134 -6.46 -20.80 -9.45
N GLY A 135 -5.77 -19.89 -10.14
CA GLY A 135 -4.50 -20.21 -10.79
C GLY A 135 -3.57 -19.01 -10.89
N SER A 136 -2.80 -18.75 -9.85
CA SER A 136 -1.64 -17.89 -10.02
C SER A 136 -0.62 -18.63 -10.87
N THR A 137 -0.30 -18.09 -12.05
CA THR A 137 0.81 -18.61 -12.85
C THR A 137 2.12 -18.22 -12.18
N THR A 138 3.20 -18.96 -12.50
CA THR A 138 4.53 -18.64 -11.96
C THR A 138 4.94 -17.20 -12.29
N MET A 139 4.67 -16.74 -13.53
CA MET A 139 5.02 -15.37 -13.92
C MET A 139 4.20 -14.34 -13.16
N ARG A 140 2.91 -14.56 -12.95
CA ARG A 140 2.06 -13.66 -12.15
C ARG A 140 2.59 -13.54 -10.71
N ALA A 141 2.95 -14.67 -10.08
CA ALA A 141 3.54 -14.67 -8.76
C ALA A 141 4.87 -13.91 -8.71
N LEU A 142 5.74 -14.08 -9.71
CA LEU A 142 7.04 -13.42 -9.77
C LEU A 142 6.94 -11.90 -9.92
N ILE A 143 5.92 -11.38 -10.60
CA ILE A 143 5.74 -9.94 -10.81
C ILE A 143 4.89 -9.27 -9.72
N SER A 144 4.25 -10.02 -8.84
CA SER A 144 3.29 -9.49 -7.87
C SER A 144 3.88 -8.45 -6.90
N ALA A 145 5.14 -8.60 -6.51
CA ALA A 145 5.83 -7.66 -5.62
C ALA A 145 6.51 -6.48 -6.34
N VAL A 146 6.57 -6.47 -7.67
CA VAL A 146 7.23 -5.40 -8.43
C VAL A 146 6.47 -4.08 -8.35
N PRO A 147 5.13 -4.04 -8.52
CA PRO A 147 4.38 -2.80 -8.52
C PRO A 147 4.57 -1.94 -7.29
N ILE A 148 4.67 -2.54 -6.10
CA ILE A 148 4.83 -1.77 -4.86
C ILE A 148 6.22 -1.12 -4.77
N ALA A 149 7.27 -1.85 -5.14
CA ALA A 149 8.63 -1.33 -5.16
C ALA A 149 8.76 -0.14 -6.12
N ASP A 150 8.21 -0.27 -7.33
CA ASP A 150 8.26 0.78 -8.36
C ASP A 150 7.39 1.98 -7.98
N THR A 151 6.22 1.76 -7.35
CA THR A 151 5.37 2.83 -6.81
C THR A 151 6.12 3.67 -5.79
N LEU A 152 6.73 3.04 -4.79
CA LEU A 152 7.48 3.73 -3.75
C LEU A 152 8.74 4.40 -4.31
N ALA A 153 9.42 3.75 -5.26
CA ALA A 153 10.53 4.37 -5.98
C ALA A 153 10.10 5.68 -6.66
N ALA A 154 8.95 5.67 -7.35
CA ALA A 154 8.41 6.85 -8.03
C ALA A 154 8.04 7.96 -7.03
N LEU A 155 7.30 7.64 -5.96
CA LEU A 155 6.90 8.60 -4.94
C LEU A 155 8.11 9.27 -4.24
N ILE A 156 9.18 8.50 -4.01
CA ILE A 156 10.43 9.01 -3.43
C ILE A 156 11.19 9.84 -4.46
N ALA A 157 11.45 9.28 -5.64
CA ALA A 157 12.33 9.89 -6.64
C ALA A 157 11.76 11.16 -7.27
N GLU A 158 10.45 11.22 -7.44
CA GLU A 158 9.74 12.41 -7.96
C GLU A 158 9.27 13.36 -6.84
N GLY A 159 9.66 13.09 -5.59
CA GLY A 159 9.55 14.01 -4.46
C GLY A 159 8.16 14.19 -3.89
N VAL A 160 7.22 13.26 -4.08
CA VAL A 160 5.88 13.33 -3.47
C VAL A 160 6.01 13.40 -1.95
N PHE A 161 6.78 12.52 -1.34
CA PHE A 161 6.99 12.53 0.11
C PHE A 161 7.74 13.76 0.62
N THR A 162 8.58 14.36 -0.21
CA THR A 162 9.29 15.61 0.15
C THR A 162 8.32 16.79 0.17
N ARG A 163 7.38 16.85 -0.78
CA ARG A 163 6.35 17.89 -0.82
C ARG A 163 5.25 17.68 0.23
N HIS A 164 4.99 16.43 0.60
CA HIS A 164 3.96 16.03 1.56
C HIS A 164 4.57 15.26 2.74
N PRO A 165 5.29 15.93 3.65
CA PRO A 165 6.10 15.28 4.69
C PRO A 165 5.30 14.57 5.79
N ARG A 166 3.98 14.73 5.83
CA ARG A 166 3.10 14.04 6.79
C ARG A 166 2.38 12.80 6.22
N LEU A 167 2.57 12.50 4.93
CA LEU A 167 1.99 11.31 4.33
C LEU A 167 2.45 10.03 5.04
N ARG A 168 1.51 9.12 5.25
CA ARG A 168 1.74 7.78 5.82
C ARG A 168 1.27 6.73 4.83
N VAL A 169 2.16 5.82 4.48
CA VAL A 169 1.90 4.75 3.52
C VAL A 169 2.18 3.40 4.16
N ALA A 170 1.25 2.47 4.02
CA ALA A 170 1.39 1.08 4.46
C ALA A 170 1.42 0.15 3.24
N THR A 171 2.28 -0.86 3.25
CA THR A 171 2.29 -1.91 2.22
C THR A 171 1.72 -3.19 2.80
N ILE A 172 0.72 -3.73 2.12
CA ILE A 172 -0.10 -4.85 2.61
C ILE A 172 -0.01 -5.99 1.60
N GLU A 173 0.18 -7.22 2.10
CA GLU A 173 0.20 -8.45 1.29
C GLU A 173 1.17 -8.39 0.09
N SER A 174 2.29 -7.71 0.28
CA SER A 174 3.34 -7.58 -0.74
C SER A 174 4.69 -8.15 -0.29
N GLY A 175 4.73 -8.74 0.91
CA GLY A 175 5.97 -9.16 1.55
C GLY A 175 6.96 -8.02 1.76
N SER A 176 8.22 -8.36 2.04
CA SER A 176 9.27 -7.37 2.28
C SER A 176 10.56 -7.61 1.50
N GLN A 177 10.68 -8.68 0.74
CA GLN A 177 11.92 -9.02 0.00
C GLN A 177 12.36 -7.93 -0.99
N TRP A 178 11.40 -7.18 -1.54
CA TRP A 178 11.65 -6.06 -2.45
C TRP A 178 12.34 -4.86 -1.78
N VAL A 179 12.26 -4.71 -0.45
CA VAL A 179 12.81 -3.56 0.29
C VAL A 179 14.33 -3.49 0.13
N ALA A 180 15.03 -4.61 0.32
CA ALA A 180 16.48 -4.67 0.20
C ALA A 180 16.97 -4.25 -1.19
N GLN A 181 16.28 -4.71 -2.24
CA GLN A 181 16.63 -4.35 -3.62
C GLN A 181 16.29 -2.88 -3.92
N LEU A 182 15.17 -2.39 -3.43
CA LEU A 182 14.79 -0.97 -3.57
C LEU A 182 15.84 -0.05 -2.90
N PHE A 183 16.24 -0.36 -1.66
CA PHE A 183 17.26 0.40 -0.93
C PHE A 183 18.58 0.42 -1.68
N LYS A 184 19.03 -0.74 -2.16
CA LYS A 184 20.26 -0.83 -2.97
C LYS A 184 20.19 0.04 -4.23
N THR A 185 19.05 0.00 -4.93
CA THR A 185 18.85 0.76 -6.17
C THR A 185 18.79 2.27 -5.89
N LEU A 186 17.99 2.69 -4.92
CA LEU A 186 17.84 4.10 -4.55
C LEU A 186 19.15 4.69 -4.01
N GLY A 187 19.86 3.94 -3.15
CA GLY A 187 21.16 4.38 -2.61
C GLY A 187 22.21 4.54 -3.70
N LYS A 188 22.27 3.57 -4.65
CA LYS A 188 23.17 3.68 -5.81
C LYS A 188 22.82 4.91 -6.65
N HIS A 189 21.55 5.11 -6.97
CA HIS A 189 21.12 6.26 -7.79
C HIS A 189 21.39 7.60 -7.09
N ALA A 190 21.15 7.70 -5.79
CA ALA A 190 21.46 8.90 -5.02
C ALA A 190 22.97 9.26 -5.08
N GLY A 191 23.83 8.24 -5.01
CA GLY A 191 25.28 8.43 -5.18
C GLY A 191 25.70 8.83 -6.61
N GLN A 192 24.97 8.37 -7.63
CA GLN A 192 25.26 8.69 -9.03
C GLN A 192 24.67 10.05 -9.47
N ALA A 193 23.63 10.53 -8.82
CA ALA A 193 22.96 11.78 -9.15
C ALA A 193 22.89 12.71 -7.92
N PRO A 194 24.03 13.21 -7.42
CA PRO A 194 24.06 14.10 -6.28
C PRO A 194 23.27 15.39 -6.58
N GLY A 195 22.39 15.77 -5.65
CA GLY A 195 21.48 16.91 -5.82
C GLY A 195 20.11 16.57 -6.43
N ARG A 196 19.91 15.36 -6.94
CA ARG A 196 18.58 14.91 -7.38
C ARG A 196 17.62 14.73 -6.19
N TYR A 197 18.14 14.28 -5.06
CA TYR A 197 17.40 14.05 -3.84
C TYR A 197 17.73 15.14 -2.82
N PRO A 198 16.73 15.92 -2.33
CA PRO A 198 16.93 16.89 -1.26
C PRO A 198 17.39 16.26 0.07
N GLU A 199 17.00 15.02 0.30
CA GLU A 199 17.40 14.18 1.44
C GLU A 199 17.64 12.74 0.97
N HIS A 200 18.33 11.96 1.80
CA HIS A 200 18.67 10.59 1.40
C HIS A 200 17.39 9.73 1.24
N PRO A 201 17.20 9.01 0.13
CA PRO A 201 15.95 8.31 -0.17
C PRO A 201 15.59 7.22 0.85
N HIS A 202 16.56 6.61 1.54
CA HIS A 202 16.30 5.67 2.62
C HIS A 202 15.65 6.34 3.82
N ASP A 203 16.02 7.58 4.14
CA ASP A 203 15.44 8.32 5.26
C ASP A 203 14.03 8.79 4.93
N VAL A 204 13.79 9.17 3.67
CA VAL A 204 12.43 9.42 3.17
C VAL A 204 11.57 8.18 3.31
N PHE A 205 12.06 7.02 2.87
CA PHE A 205 11.32 5.75 3.03
C PHE A 205 10.98 5.49 4.49
N ARG A 206 11.97 5.51 5.38
CA ARG A 206 11.77 5.22 6.82
C ARG A 206 10.78 6.17 7.50
N ARG A 207 10.67 7.39 7.02
CA ARG A 207 9.73 8.37 7.58
C ARG A 207 8.29 8.08 7.17
N HIS A 208 8.06 7.58 5.96
CA HIS A 208 6.75 7.54 5.34
C HIS A 208 6.13 6.15 5.20
N VAL A 209 6.95 5.07 5.22
CA VAL A 209 6.50 3.74 4.79
C VAL A 209 6.51 2.75 5.94
N TRP A 210 5.40 2.05 6.11
CA TRP A 210 5.24 0.90 6.99
C TRP A 210 5.04 -0.36 6.16
N VAL A 211 5.71 -1.45 6.54
CA VAL A 211 5.72 -2.69 5.78
C VAL A 211 5.11 -3.82 6.60
N ALA A 212 4.16 -4.54 5.98
CA ALA A 212 3.68 -5.81 6.50
C ALA A 212 4.40 -6.95 5.75
N PRO A 213 5.43 -7.58 6.37
CA PRO A 213 6.15 -8.68 5.77
C PRO A 213 5.33 -9.96 5.77
N PHE A 214 5.70 -10.93 4.93
CA PHE A 214 5.27 -12.31 5.08
C PHE A 214 6.06 -12.99 6.23
N TYR A 215 5.52 -14.08 6.77
CA TYR A 215 6.16 -14.82 7.85
C TYR A 215 7.43 -15.57 7.39
N GLU A 216 7.59 -15.79 6.08
CA GLU A 216 8.77 -16.39 5.47
C GLU A 216 9.90 -15.40 5.18
N ASP A 217 9.64 -14.10 5.30
CA ASP A 217 10.62 -13.07 4.98
C ASP A 217 11.75 -12.99 6.03
N ASP A 218 12.86 -12.37 5.64
CA ASP A 218 13.99 -12.04 6.55
C ASP A 218 13.60 -10.85 7.44
N LEU A 219 12.97 -11.15 8.59
CA LEU A 219 12.50 -10.13 9.52
C LEU A 219 13.65 -9.40 10.22
N ALA A 220 14.78 -10.08 10.48
CA ALA A 220 15.96 -9.45 11.05
C ALA A 220 16.57 -8.44 10.11
N GLY A 221 16.78 -8.81 8.83
CA GLY A 221 17.28 -7.91 7.80
C GLY A 221 16.34 -6.75 7.53
N LEU A 222 15.02 -6.96 7.57
CA LEU A 222 14.04 -5.89 7.43
C LEU A 222 14.14 -4.89 8.58
N LYS A 223 14.23 -5.38 9.83
CA LYS A 223 14.41 -4.53 11.02
C LYS A 223 15.64 -3.65 10.91
N ASP A 224 16.76 -4.21 10.45
CA ASP A 224 18.01 -3.48 10.26
C ASP A 224 17.89 -2.38 9.18
N GLN A 225 17.08 -2.62 8.16
CA GLN A 225 16.91 -1.68 7.04
C GLN A 225 15.97 -0.53 7.36
N ILE A 226 14.79 -0.82 7.92
CA ILE A 226 13.74 0.19 8.06
C ILE A 226 13.42 0.58 9.51
N GLY A 227 13.90 -0.18 10.48
CA GLY A 227 13.57 -0.01 11.90
C GLY A 227 12.28 -0.73 12.31
N VAL A 228 12.24 -1.18 13.56
CA VAL A 228 11.11 -1.95 14.10
C VAL A 228 9.79 -1.18 14.08
N ASP A 229 9.85 0.13 14.23
CA ASP A 229 8.69 1.04 14.25
C ASP A 229 8.04 1.21 12.87
N ARG A 230 8.58 0.58 11.84
CA ARG A 230 8.05 0.57 10.47
C ARG A 230 7.58 -0.81 10.01
N ILE A 231 7.53 -1.79 10.91
CA ILE A 231 7.09 -3.16 10.61
C ILE A 231 5.74 -3.42 11.28
N MET A 232 4.82 -4.04 10.55
CA MET A 232 3.48 -4.38 11.06
C MET A 232 3.18 -5.84 10.81
N LEU A 233 2.39 -6.47 11.68
CA LEU A 233 1.82 -7.77 11.40
C LEU A 233 0.79 -7.67 10.26
N GLY A 234 0.96 -8.50 9.23
CA GLY A 234 -0.06 -8.84 8.25
C GLY A 234 -0.40 -10.32 8.37
N SER A 235 -1.63 -10.66 8.75
CA SER A 235 -2.01 -12.06 8.91
C SER A 235 -2.57 -12.68 7.66
N ASP A 236 -3.06 -11.86 6.77
CA ASP A 236 -3.81 -12.25 5.57
C ASP A 236 -4.98 -13.22 5.87
N TRP A 237 -5.44 -13.22 7.10
CA TRP A 237 -6.58 -14.07 7.49
C TRP A 237 -7.88 -13.54 6.89
N PRO A 238 -8.76 -14.36 6.28
CA PRO A 238 -8.77 -15.85 6.29
C PRO A 238 -8.31 -16.48 4.96
N HIS A 239 -7.43 -15.85 4.19
CA HIS A 239 -6.93 -16.41 2.94
C HIS A 239 -6.09 -17.66 3.20
N THR A 240 -6.01 -18.56 2.20
CA THR A 240 -5.35 -19.85 2.33
C THR A 240 -3.83 -19.75 2.45
N GLU A 241 -3.24 -18.69 1.91
CA GLU A 241 -1.83 -18.33 2.01
C GLU A 241 -1.45 -17.67 3.33
N GLY A 242 -2.46 -17.16 4.05
CA GLY A 242 -2.26 -16.49 5.33
C GLY A 242 -2.03 -17.45 6.50
N LEU A 243 -1.75 -16.86 7.65
CA LEU A 243 -1.58 -17.62 8.89
C LEU A 243 -2.93 -18.06 9.46
N ALA A 244 -3.16 -19.38 9.59
CA ALA A 244 -4.34 -19.94 10.23
C ALA A 244 -4.49 -19.45 11.69
N GLU A 245 -3.36 -19.28 12.37
CA GLU A 245 -3.24 -18.72 13.71
C GLU A 245 -2.40 -17.45 13.64
N PRO A 246 -2.99 -16.25 13.44
CA PRO A 246 -2.23 -15.01 13.21
C PRO A 246 -1.16 -14.71 14.25
N LEU A 247 -1.41 -15.04 15.51
CA LEU A 247 -0.44 -14.84 16.58
C LEU A 247 0.73 -15.83 16.56
N ALA A 248 0.72 -16.85 15.69
CA ALA A 248 1.89 -17.71 15.49
C ALA A 248 3.10 -16.93 14.97
N PHE A 249 2.89 -15.77 14.33
CA PHE A 249 3.94 -14.85 13.88
C PHE A 249 4.92 -14.43 15.00
N VAL A 250 4.50 -14.48 16.25
CA VAL A 250 5.37 -14.24 17.41
C VAL A 250 6.61 -15.15 17.38
N LYS A 251 6.46 -16.41 16.97
CA LYS A 251 7.57 -17.36 16.91
C LYS A 251 8.61 -16.98 15.86
N ASP A 252 8.17 -16.36 14.76
CA ASP A 252 9.07 -15.88 13.72
C ASP A 252 9.83 -14.65 14.20
N LEU A 253 9.16 -13.73 14.89
CA LEU A 253 9.80 -12.59 15.55
C LEU A 253 10.82 -13.03 16.63
N GLU A 254 10.48 -14.02 17.45
CA GLU A 254 11.40 -14.59 18.45
C GLU A 254 12.64 -15.21 17.79
N ARG A 255 12.44 -16.03 16.76
CA ARG A 255 13.51 -16.64 15.97
C ARG A 255 14.49 -15.58 15.44
N ASP A 256 13.97 -14.46 14.98
CA ASP A 256 14.73 -13.38 14.35
C ASP A 256 15.18 -12.30 15.35
N GLY A 257 15.11 -12.62 16.65
CA GLY A 257 15.73 -11.83 17.72
C GLY A 257 15.01 -10.54 18.09
N TYR A 258 13.69 -10.49 17.92
CA TYR A 258 12.87 -9.37 18.40
C TYR A 258 12.63 -9.50 19.92
N THR A 259 12.89 -8.43 20.64
CA THR A 259 12.54 -8.32 22.06
C THR A 259 11.03 -8.27 22.26
N GLU A 260 10.51 -8.54 23.46
CA GLU A 260 9.08 -8.45 23.78
C GLU A 260 8.48 -7.07 23.43
N ALA A 261 9.23 -5.99 23.68
CA ALA A 261 8.80 -4.65 23.34
C ALA A 261 8.71 -4.43 21.82
N GLU A 262 9.65 -4.97 21.06
CA GLU A 262 9.63 -4.93 19.58
C GLU A 262 8.50 -5.79 19.01
N GLN A 263 8.26 -6.97 19.59
CA GLN A 263 7.12 -7.82 19.22
C GLN A 263 5.79 -7.07 19.43
N GLN A 264 5.61 -6.43 20.59
CA GLN A 264 4.43 -5.62 20.88
C GLN A 264 4.27 -4.48 19.87
N ALA A 265 5.35 -3.81 19.47
CA ALA A 265 5.33 -2.78 18.45
C ALA A 265 4.83 -3.32 17.11
N VAL A 266 5.37 -4.44 16.63
CA VAL A 266 5.01 -5.08 15.34
C VAL A 266 3.57 -5.61 15.37
N LEU A 267 3.19 -6.29 16.43
CA LEU A 267 1.89 -6.96 16.54
C LEU A 267 0.72 -5.99 16.72
N ARG A 268 0.98 -4.76 17.20
CA ARG A 268 -0.09 -3.85 17.56
C ARG A 268 0.23 -2.38 17.40
N ASP A 269 1.29 -1.89 18.04
CA ASP A 269 1.42 -0.46 18.33
C ASP A 269 1.71 0.36 17.08
N ASN A 270 2.49 -0.19 16.13
CA ASN A 270 2.78 0.46 14.85
C ASN A 270 1.51 0.64 14.01
N ALA A 271 0.69 -0.40 13.88
CA ALA A 271 -0.59 -0.31 13.18
C ALA A 271 -1.58 0.63 13.90
N ALA A 272 -1.62 0.58 15.24
CA ALA A 272 -2.47 1.46 16.03
C ALA A 272 -2.09 2.95 15.87
N ALA A 273 -0.80 3.27 15.72
CA ALA A 273 -0.33 4.62 15.46
C ALA A 273 -0.81 5.18 14.11
N LEU A 274 -0.97 4.32 13.12
CA LEU A 274 -1.40 4.71 11.76
C LEU A 274 -2.87 5.15 11.68
N VAL A 275 -3.71 4.72 12.61
CA VAL A 275 -5.15 5.06 12.63
C VAL A 275 -5.51 6.09 13.68
N GLN A 276 -4.53 6.63 14.39
CA GLN A 276 -4.77 7.77 15.27
C GLN A 276 -4.99 9.03 14.42
N PRO A 277 -5.91 9.95 14.87
CA PRO A 277 -6.02 11.25 14.24
C PRO A 277 -4.65 11.91 14.12
N ALA A 278 -4.39 12.57 13.00
CA ALA A 278 -3.19 13.38 12.89
C ALA A 278 -3.15 14.37 14.05
N ARG A 279 -2.04 14.43 14.78
CA ARG A 279 -1.88 15.49 15.79
C ARG A 279 -1.89 16.82 15.06
N PRO A 280 -2.68 17.79 15.51
CA PRO A 280 -2.56 19.14 14.96
C PRO A 280 -1.10 19.61 15.10
N ALA A 281 -0.62 20.25 14.03
CA ALA A 281 0.74 20.78 13.94
C ALA A 281 0.96 21.89 14.97
#